data_c50fa38254124cc33f59a322aed928ae
#
_entry.id   c50fa38254124cc33f59a322aed928ae
#
_cell.length_a   1.000
_cell.length_b   1.000
_cell.length_c   1.000
_cell.angle_alpha   90.00
_cell.angle_beta   90.00
_cell.angle_gamma   90.00
#
_symmetry.space_group_name_H-M   'P 1'
#
loop_
_entity.id
_entity.type
_entity.pdbx_description
1 polymer ?
#
loop_
_entity_poly.entity_id
_entity_poly.type
_entity_poly.pdbx_seq_one_letter_code
_entity_poly.pdbx_strand_id
1 'polypeptide(L)'
;AQEVSGNLIGMTVSEQDVSDLTSARELPALAVGEQRILGFSYTTPLSGTVTSPFGWRDDPNGAGECFHYGMDIAGEEGASVACFADGTVGTVGESNILGNYVTVNHEGGFSTLYAHCSAITASAGQSVKKGDAIAKVGSTGNATGSHLHFEVHDGEEYLNPVYYVVP
;
A
#
# COMPACT_ATOMS: atom_id res chain seq x y z
N ALA A 1 18.59 -11.45 -9.16
CA ALA A 1 18.03 -11.09 -8.51
C ALA A 1 17.96 -11.25 -8.41
N GLN A 2 17.49 -11.62 -8.31
CA GLN A 2 16.88 -11.51 -7.91
C GLN A 2 16.77 -11.40 -7.62
N GLU A 3 16.98 -11.62 -7.93
CA GLU A 3 16.44 -11.51 -7.44
C GLU A 3 16.36 -11.42 -7.06
N VAL A 4 16.99 -11.84 -7.50
CA VAL A 4 16.48 -11.65 -6.81
C VAL A 4 16.52 -11.66 -6.61
N SER A 5 16.55 -12.01 -6.86
CA SER A 5 16.07 -11.86 -6.47
C SER A 5 16.19 -11.83 -6.06
N GLY A 6 16.29 -12.37 -6.32
CA GLY A 6 15.84 -11.90 -5.71
C GLY A 6 16.12 -12.19 -5.43
N ASN A 7 16.11 -11.96 -5.29
CA ASN A 7 15.88 -11.99 -4.75
C ASN A 7 16.28 -12.35 -4.54
N LEU A 8 16.15 -12.13 -4.94
CA LEU A 8 16.11 -12.13 -4.50
C LEU A 8 16.69 -12.42 -4.37
N ILE A 9 16.59 -12.64 -4.40
CA ILE A 9 16.65 -12.63 -4.09
C ILE A 9 17.09 -12.94 -4.05
N GLY A 10 17.32 -13.48 -4.12
CA GLY A 10 17.19 -13.27 -3.91
C GLY A 10 17.44 -13.91 -4.04
N MET A 11 16.95 -13.78 -4.18
CA MET A 11 16.67 -13.95 -4.01
C MET A 11 16.77 -14.69 -4.29
N THR A 12 16.93 -15.29 -4.16
CA THR A 12 16.62 -15.91 -4.64
C THR A 12 16.15 -16.99 -4.30
N VAL A 13 15.88 -17.50 -3.53
CA VAL A 13 14.82 -18.44 -3.45
C VAL A 13 15.08 -19.59 -4.36
N SER A 14 14.40 -20.68 -4.15
CA SER A 14 14.37 -21.68 -5.19
C SER A 14 13.79 -21.03 -6.42
N GLU A 15 14.57 -20.97 -7.40
CA GLU A 15 14.18 -20.34 -8.61
C GLU A 15 12.98 -21.02 -9.25
N GLN A 16 12.93 -22.33 -9.14
CA GLN A 16 11.85 -23.10 -9.73
C GLN A 16 10.50 -22.76 -9.09
N ASP A 17 10.46 -22.73 -7.78
CA ASP A 17 9.22 -22.44 -7.10
C ASP A 17 8.70 -21.05 -7.40
N VAL A 18 9.60 -20.11 -7.41
CA VAL A 18 9.23 -18.74 -7.69
C VAL A 18 8.77 -18.58 -9.12
N SER A 19 9.47 -19.21 -10.03
CA SER A 19 9.11 -19.19 -11.43
C SER A 19 7.72 -19.72 -11.67
N ASP A 20 7.42 -20.85 -11.08
CA ASP A 20 6.13 -21.47 -11.27
C ASP A 20 5.01 -20.61 -10.76
N LEU A 21 5.25 -19.89 -9.67
CA LEU A 21 4.23 -19.06 -9.10
C LEU A 21 4.06 -17.74 -9.81
N THR A 22 5.16 -17.13 -10.25
CA THR A 22 5.11 -15.80 -10.78
C THR A 22 4.95 -15.74 -12.28
N SER A 23 5.57 -16.68 -12.99
CA SER A 23 5.52 -16.64 -14.45
C SER A 23 4.15 -17.01 -14.98
N ALA A 24 3.30 -17.63 -14.15
CA ALA A 24 1.96 -17.98 -14.57
C ALA A 24 1.09 -16.77 -14.84
N ARG A 25 1.42 -15.65 -14.25
CA ARG A 25 0.59 -14.44 -14.33
C ARG A 25 1.46 -13.25 -14.62
N GLU A 26 1.10 -12.52 -15.64
CA GLU A 26 1.70 -11.23 -15.89
C GLU A 26 1.09 -10.21 -14.94
N LEU A 27 1.86 -9.20 -14.57
CA LEU A 27 1.34 -8.09 -13.79
C LEU A 27 0.47 -7.21 -14.68
N PRO A 28 -0.58 -6.60 -14.12
CA PRO A 28 -1.33 -5.58 -14.86
C PRO A 28 -0.42 -4.45 -15.30
N ALA A 29 -0.83 -3.72 -16.33
CA ALA A 29 0.01 -2.75 -17.02
C ALA A 29 0.62 -1.70 -16.10
N LEU A 30 -0.09 -1.28 -15.06
CA LEU A 30 0.39 -0.23 -14.17
C LEU A 30 1.03 -0.76 -12.89
N ALA A 31 1.09 -2.09 -12.70
CA ALA A 31 1.69 -2.68 -11.52
C ALA A 31 3.19 -2.90 -11.74
N VAL A 32 3.99 -2.52 -10.74
CA VAL A 32 5.46 -2.62 -10.80
C VAL A 32 5.89 -3.68 -9.81
N GLY A 33 6.62 -4.69 -10.29
CA GLY A 33 7.03 -5.81 -9.46
C GLY A 33 8.35 -5.62 -8.74
N GLU A 34 9.18 -4.67 -9.17
CA GLU A 34 10.49 -4.50 -8.57
C GLU A 34 10.56 -3.26 -7.68
N GLN A 35 11.52 -3.27 -6.79
CA GLN A 35 11.77 -2.14 -5.89
C GLN A 35 12.38 -0.97 -6.66
N ARG A 36 11.93 0.24 -6.31
CA ARG A 36 12.50 1.48 -6.84
C ARG A 36 13.08 2.29 -5.71
N ILE A 37 14.09 3.07 -6.02
CA ILE A 37 14.71 3.98 -5.06
C ILE A 37 13.85 5.24 -5.00
N LEU A 38 13.31 5.54 -3.81
CA LEU A 38 12.41 6.68 -3.67
C LEU A 38 13.14 8.01 -3.51
N GLY A 39 14.34 7.98 -2.97
CA GLY A 39 15.16 9.19 -2.82
C GLY A 39 14.83 10.02 -1.59
N PHE A 40 14.00 9.51 -0.68
CA PHE A 40 13.66 10.20 0.56
C PHE A 40 13.46 9.16 1.68
N SER A 41 13.45 9.66 2.92
CA SER A 41 13.25 8.82 4.10
C SER A 41 11.77 8.49 4.27
N TYR A 42 11.45 7.26 4.67
CA TYR A 42 10.07 6.84 4.84
C TYR A 42 9.93 5.90 6.04
N THR A 43 8.68 5.69 6.48
CA THR A 43 8.37 4.85 7.63
C THR A 43 7.10 4.04 7.37
N THR A 44 6.90 3.00 8.17
CA THR A 44 5.71 2.16 8.07
C THR A 44 4.50 2.91 8.64
N PRO A 45 3.37 2.97 7.90
CA PRO A 45 2.22 3.74 8.36
C PRO A 45 1.43 3.11 9.50
N LEU A 46 1.47 1.80 9.64
CA LEU A 46 0.73 1.10 10.67
C LEU A 46 1.46 -0.19 11.01
N SER A 47 1.66 -0.45 12.30
CA SER A 47 2.24 -1.69 12.77
C SER A 47 1.12 -2.70 12.97
N GLY A 48 1.23 -3.86 12.35
CA GLY A 48 0.19 -4.88 12.43
C GLY A 48 0.48 -6.03 11.49
N THR A 49 -0.50 -6.91 11.34
CA THR A 49 -0.37 -8.08 10.48
C THR A 49 -0.83 -7.74 9.07
N VAL A 50 -0.01 -8.12 8.09
CA VAL A 50 -0.42 -8.01 6.68
C VAL A 50 -1.45 -9.09 6.42
N THR A 51 -2.67 -8.68 6.10
CA THR A 51 -3.76 -9.62 5.84
C THR A 51 -3.95 -9.87 4.35
N SER A 52 -3.48 -8.96 3.51
CA SER A 52 -3.56 -9.14 2.06
C SER A 52 -2.41 -8.37 1.41
N PRO A 53 -1.45 -9.08 0.79
CA PRO A 53 -0.32 -8.40 0.14
C PRO A 53 -0.70 -7.89 -1.24
N PHE A 54 0.19 -7.10 -1.81
CA PHE A 54 0.11 -6.65 -3.19
C PHE A 54 0.20 -7.87 -4.11
N GLY A 55 -0.67 -7.92 -5.11
CA GLY A 55 -0.60 -8.97 -6.10
C GLY A 55 -1.93 -9.65 -6.35
N TRP A 56 -1.88 -10.74 -7.08
CA TRP A 56 -3.07 -11.52 -7.41
C TRP A 56 -3.64 -12.20 -6.16
N ARG A 57 -4.93 -12.17 -6.02
CA ARG A 57 -5.63 -12.81 -4.89
C ARG A 57 -7.06 -13.11 -5.30
N ASP A 58 -7.73 -13.96 -4.48
CA ASP A 58 -9.17 -14.14 -4.62
C ASP A 58 -9.86 -12.90 -4.08
N ASP A 59 -10.90 -12.46 -4.80
CA ASP A 59 -11.69 -11.31 -4.36
C ASP A 59 -12.41 -11.67 -3.06
N PRO A 60 -12.21 -10.91 -1.97
CA PRO A 60 -12.88 -11.20 -0.70
C PRO A 60 -14.41 -11.08 -0.79
N ASN A 61 -14.92 -10.46 -1.84
CA ASN A 61 -16.36 -10.33 -2.07
C ASN A 61 -16.89 -11.41 -3.02
N GLY A 62 -16.07 -12.40 -3.37
CA GLY A 62 -16.52 -13.55 -4.15
C GLY A 62 -16.60 -13.36 -5.64
N ALA A 63 -16.00 -12.32 -6.18
CA ALA A 63 -16.05 -12.02 -7.62
C ALA A 63 -14.97 -12.74 -8.42
N GLY A 64 -14.26 -13.72 -7.85
CA GLY A 64 -13.18 -14.44 -8.51
C GLY A 64 -11.84 -13.84 -8.18
N GLU A 65 -10.84 -14.04 -9.04
CA GLU A 65 -9.50 -13.49 -8.81
C GLU A 65 -9.45 -12.03 -9.20
N CYS A 66 -8.69 -11.25 -8.42
CA CYS A 66 -8.44 -9.85 -8.72
C CYS A 66 -7.01 -9.49 -8.34
N PHE A 67 -6.53 -8.37 -8.86
CA PHE A 67 -5.21 -7.87 -8.51
C PHE A 67 -5.35 -6.83 -7.40
N HIS A 68 -4.59 -7.01 -6.32
CA HIS A 68 -4.57 -6.09 -5.19
C HIS A 68 -3.43 -5.10 -5.38
N TYR A 69 -3.74 -3.83 -5.58
CA TYR A 69 -2.77 -2.79 -5.92
C TYR A 69 -2.10 -2.16 -4.69
N GLY A 70 -2.42 -2.64 -3.51
CA GLY A 70 -1.85 -2.12 -2.28
C GLY A 70 -1.57 -3.24 -1.29
N MET A 71 -1.47 -2.86 -0.04
CA MET A 71 -1.25 -3.82 1.05
C MET A 71 -2.26 -3.52 2.15
N ASP A 72 -2.93 -4.56 2.64
CA ASP A 72 -3.86 -4.43 3.75
C ASP A 72 -3.16 -4.83 5.04
N ILE A 73 -3.23 -3.98 6.05
CA ILE A 73 -2.60 -4.18 7.35
C ILE A 73 -3.69 -4.13 8.41
N ALA A 74 -3.87 -5.23 9.15
CA ALA A 74 -4.86 -5.29 10.20
C ALA A 74 -4.50 -4.35 11.34
N GLY A 75 -5.51 -3.70 11.91
CA GLY A 75 -5.32 -2.80 13.03
C GLY A 75 -6.63 -2.58 13.75
N GLU A 76 -6.56 -2.07 14.98
CA GLU A 76 -7.75 -1.75 15.74
C GLU A 76 -8.40 -0.50 15.19
N GLU A 77 -9.71 -0.47 15.20
CA GLU A 77 -10.44 0.71 14.78
C GLU A 77 -10.05 1.89 15.67
N GLY A 78 -9.73 3.03 15.05
CA GLY A 78 -9.29 4.21 15.75
C GLY A 78 -7.78 4.32 15.96
N ALA A 79 -7.03 3.28 15.62
CA ALA A 79 -5.57 3.34 15.73
C ALA A 79 -5.02 4.40 14.76
N SER A 80 -3.97 5.08 15.18
CA SER A 80 -3.36 6.14 14.37
C SER A 80 -2.67 5.58 13.14
N VAL A 81 -2.85 6.26 12.02
CA VAL A 81 -2.14 5.98 10.76
C VAL A 81 -1.09 7.06 10.58
N ALA A 82 0.16 6.64 10.45
CA ALA A 82 1.30 7.56 10.31
C ALA A 82 1.57 7.84 8.84
N CYS A 83 1.95 9.07 8.55
CA CYS A 83 2.35 9.45 7.19
C CYS A 83 3.65 8.74 6.80
N PHE A 84 3.65 8.15 5.63
CA PHE A 84 4.77 7.35 5.12
C PHE A 84 6.06 8.17 5.00
N ALA A 85 5.96 9.40 4.56
CA ALA A 85 7.11 10.27 4.32
C ALA A 85 6.64 11.73 4.28
N ASP A 86 7.60 12.65 4.34
CA ASP A 86 7.30 14.09 4.19
C ASP A 86 6.55 14.34 2.89
N GLY A 87 5.61 15.26 2.92
CA GLY A 87 4.88 15.61 1.72
C GLY A 87 3.76 16.59 1.97
N THR A 88 2.85 16.66 1.01
CA THR A 88 1.67 17.53 1.07
C THR A 88 0.44 16.67 0.83
N VAL A 89 -0.56 16.83 1.68
CA VAL A 89 -1.82 16.10 1.53
C VAL A 89 -2.47 16.53 0.22
N GLY A 90 -2.79 15.55 -0.62
CA GLY A 90 -3.41 15.81 -1.92
C GLY A 90 -4.91 15.81 -1.84
N THR A 91 -5.50 14.63 -1.66
CA THR A 91 -6.94 14.46 -1.65
C THR A 91 -7.38 13.89 -0.31
N VAL A 92 -8.46 14.45 0.23
CA VAL A 92 -9.20 13.87 1.35
C VAL A 92 -10.60 13.63 0.83
N GLY A 93 -11.04 12.37 0.83
CA GLY A 93 -12.30 12.04 0.21
C GLY A 93 -12.96 10.82 0.79
N GLU A 94 -14.06 10.45 0.17
CA GLU A 94 -14.84 9.27 0.53
C GLU A 94 -15.39 8.64 -0.74
N SER A 95 -15.37 7.32 -0.80
CA SER A 95 -15.98 6.60 -1.91
C SER A 95 -16.57 5.30 -1.37
N ASN A 96 -17.42 4.67 -2.19
CA ASN A 96 -18.04 3.40 -1.80
C ASN A 96 -17.03 2.28 -1.70
N ILE A 97 -15.93 2.38 -2.42
CA ILE A 97 -14.90 1.34 -2.46
C ILE A 97 -13.83 1.61 -1.39
N LEU A 98 -13.28 2.81 -1.37
CA LEU A 98 -12.15 3.15 -0.48
C LEU A 98 -12.59 3.59 0.90
N GLY A 99 -13.88 3.91 1.08
CA GLY A 99 -14.33 4.54 2.31
C GLY A 99 -13.69 5.89 2.46
N ASN A 100 -13.39 6.28 3.69
CA ASN A 100 -12.66 7.53 3.95
C ASN A 100 -11.21 7.29 3.60
N TYR A 101 -10.63 8.15 2.77
CA TYR A 101 -9.25 7.99 2.32
C TYR A 101 -8.54 9.33 2.23
N VAL A 102 -7.21 9.27 2.27
CA VAL A 102 -6.34 10.44 2.12
C VAL A 102 -5.16 10.03 1.25
N THR A 103 -4.68 10.96 0.42
CA THR A 103 -3.46 10.79 -0.35
C THR A 103 -2.44 11.83 0.09
N VAL A 104 -1.16 11.46 0.00
CA VAL A 104 -0.06 12.38 0.30
C VAL A 104 0.88 12.35 -0.89
N ASN A 105 1.23 13.53 -1.39
CA ASN A 105 2.18 13.67 -2.50
C ASN A 105 3.58 13.87 -1.91
N HIS A 106 4.53 13.10 -2.40
CA HIS A 106 5.91 13.13 -1.94
C HIS A 106 6.80 13.66 -3.04
N GLU A 107 8.08 13.76 -2.74
CA GLU A 107 9.10 14.23 -3.66
C GLU A 107 9.24 13.25 -4.83
N GLY A 108 9.61 13.75 -6.01
CA GLY A 108 9.95 12.89 -7.14
C GLY A 108 8.78 12.25 -7.86
N GLY A 109 7.56 12.73 -7.64
CA GLY A 109 6.38 12.18 -8.31
C GLY A 109 5.78 10.97 -7.61
N PHE A 110 6.28 10.61 -6.44
CA PHE A 110 5.72 9.51 -5.65
C PHE A 110 4.55 10.01 -4.81
N SER A 111 3.61 9.11 -4.51
CA SER A 111 2.50 9.42 -3.62
C SER A 111 2.06 8.16 -2.88
N THR A 112 1.31 8.36 -1.80
CA THR A 112 0.78 7.25 -1.01
C THR A 112 -0.70 7.47 -0.75
N LEU A 113 -1.44 6.37 -0.60
CA LEU A 113 -2.88 6.40 -0.37
C LEU A 113 -3.19 5.54 0.86
N TYR A 114 -4.08 6.04 1.71
CA TYR A 114 -4.48 5.41 2.96
C TYR A 114 -6.00 5.36 2.98
N ALA A 115 -6.57 4.16 2.98
CA ALA A 115 -8.00 3.97 2.77
C ALA A 115 -8.67 3.15 3.87
N HIS A 116 -9.99 3.10 3.83
CA HIS A 116 -10.88 2.44 4.79
C HIS A 116 -10.79 3.03 6.19
N CYS A 117 -10.40 4.29 6.28
CA CYS A 117 -10.19 4.97 7.55
C CYS A 117 -11.52 5.29 8.22
N SER A 118 -11.52 5.30 9.56
CA SER A 118 -12.69 5.78 10.31
C SER A 118 -12.76 7.29 10.30
N ALA A 119 -11.59 7.95 10.23
CA ALA A 119 -11.51 9.40 10.16
C ALA A 119 -10.21 9.81 9.50
N ILE A 120 -10.24 10.95 8.83
CA ILE A 120 -9.04 11.59 8.28
C ILE A 120 -8.78 12.83 9.13
N THR A 121 -7.61 12.88 9.75
CA THR A 121 -7.27 13.99 10.66
C THR A 121 -6.46 15.08 9.96
N ALA A 122 -5.95 14.81 8.76
CA ALA A 122 -5.23 15.79 7.96
C ALA A 122 -6.18 16.49 6.99
N SER A 123 -5.79 17.66 6.50
CA SER A 123 -6.58 18.43 5.55
C SER A 123 -5.88 18.51 4.22
N ALA A 124 -6.65 18.60 3.14
CA ALA A 124 -6.10 18.76 1.79
C ALA A 124 -5.21 20.00 1.74
N GLY A 125 -4.03 19.87 1.15
CA GLY A 125 -3.07 20.98 1.08
C GLY A 125 -2.16 21.12 2.28
N GLN A 126 -2.40 20.34 3.34
CA GLN A 126 -1.59 20.41 4.56
C GLN A 126 -0.21 19.83 4.31
N SER A 127 0.82 20.52 4.82
CA SER A 127 2.19 20.01 4.82
C SER A 127 2.34 19.02 5.97
N VAL A 128 2.82 17.82 5.69
CA VAL A 128 2.96 16.76 6.69
C VAL A 128 4.37 16.20 6.67
N LYS A 129 4.77 15.63 7.79
CA LYS A 129 6.10 15.02 7.96
C LYS A 129 5.97 13.53 8.14
N LYS A 130 7.03 12.82 7.80
CA LYS A 130 7.14 11.38 8.05
C LYS A 130 6.76 11.08 9.50
N GLY A 131 5.81 10.17 9.70
CA GLY A 131 5.38 9.77 11.04
C GLY A 131 4.25 10.56 11.62
N ASP A 132 3.83 11.68 10.99
CA ASP A 132 2.68 12.45 11.48
C ASP A 132 1.41 11.62 11.40
N ALA A 133 0.54 11.74 12.41
CA ALA A 133 -0.76 11.08 12.37
C ALA A 133 -1.65 11.83 11.38
N ILE A 134 -2.15 11.12 10.36
CA ILE A 134 -2.96 11.74 9.31
C ILE A 134 -4.36 11.14 9.22
N ALA A 135 -4.58 9.97 9.85
CA ALA A 135 -5.86 9.28 9.76
C ALA A 135 -5.98 8.28 10.91
N LYS A 136 -7.14 7.65 11.00
CA LYS A 136 -7.40 6.58 11.97
C LYS A 136 -7.96 5.38 11.24
N VAL A 137 -7.50 4.19 11.66
CA VAL A 137 -7.92 2.91 11.08
C VAL A 137 -9.43 2.73 11.25
N GLY A 138 -10.06 2.17 10.23
CA GLY A 138 -11.48 1.86 10.28
C GLY A 138 -11.81 0.69 9.37
N SER A 139 -13.11 0.60 9.06
CA SER A 139 -13.61 -0.43 8.14
C SER A 139 -14.64 0.17 7.18
N THR A 140 -14.44 1.43 6.80
CA THR A 140 -15.36 2.13 5.89
C THR A 140 -15.12 1.68 4.45
N GLY A 141 -16.13 1.89 3.62
CA GLY A 141 -16.07 1.48 2.23
C GLY A 141 -16.24 -0.02 2.07
N ASN A 142 -15.58 -0.58 1.08
CA ASN A 142 -15.70 -2.00 0.75
C ASN A 142 -14.69 -2.83 1.56
N ALA A 143 -14.83 -2.81 2.88
CA ALA A 143 -13.93 -3.50 3.79
C ALA A 143 -14.68 -4.57 4.57
N THR A 144 -14.00 -5.70 4.85
CA THR A 144 -14.60 -6.80 5.58
C THR A 144 -14.20 -6.80 7.06
N GLY A 145 -13.36 -5.86 7.48
CA GLY A 145 -12.91 -5.73 8.86
C GLY A 145 -12.01 -4.54 9.01
N SER A 146 -11.59 -4.29 10.24
CA SER A 146 -10.79 -3.12 10.56
C SER A 146 -9.36 -3.30 10.06
N HIS A 147 -8.95 -2.49 9.09
CA HIS A 147 -7.61 -2.55 8.51
C HIS A 147 -7.30 -1.26 7.76
N LEU A 148 -6.01 -1.07 7.47
CA LEU A 148 -5.55 0.00 6.59
C LEU A 148 -5.23 -0.60 5.23
N HIS A 149 -5.78 0.00 4.18
CA HIS A 149 -5.36 -0.29 2.81
C HIS A 149 -4.37 0.79 2.41
N PHE A 150 -3.15 0.40 2.10
CA PHE A 150 -2.04 1.30 1.84
C PHE A 150 -1.48 1.07 0.45
N GLU A 151 -1.34 2.15 -0.33
CA GLU A 151 -0.77 2.06 -1.68
C GLU A 151 0.41 3.01 -1.81
N VAL A 152 1.41 2.59 -2.58
CA VAL A 152 2.55 3.43 -2.96
C VAL A 152 2.51 3.58 -4.47
N HIS A 153 2.55 4.83 -4.93
CA HIS A 153 2.43 5.14 -6.35
C HIS A 153 3.67 5.87 -6.85
N ASP A 154 4.04 5.61 -8.10
CA ASP A 154 5.04 6.38 -8.84
C ASP A 154 4.34 6.91 -10.09
N GLY A 155 3.88 8.15 -10.04
CA GLY A 155 2.99 8.68 -11.07
C GLY A 155 1.71 7.86 -11.09
N GLU A 156 1.42 7.22 -12.21
CA GLU A 156 0.22 6.38 -12.36
C GLU A 156 0.48 4.92 -12.01
N GLU A 157 1.73 4.55 -11.75
CA GLU A 157 2.08 3.17 -11.49
C GLU A 157 1.94 2.83 -10.02
N TYR A 158 1.61 1.56 -9.75
CA TYR A 158 1.43 1.05 -8.38
C TYR A 158 2.64 0.21 -8.02
N LEU A 159 3.32 0.59 -6.93
CA LEU A 159 4.49 -0.13 -6.44
C LEU A 159 4.07 -1.14 -5.37
N ASN A 160 4.87 -2.17 -5.19
CA ASN A 160 4.61 -3.18 -4.17
C ASN A 160 5.10 -2.65 -2.81
N PRO A 161 4.20 -2.40 -1.85
CA PRO A 161 4.61 -1.82 -0.57
C PRO A 161 5.54 -2.69 0.25
N VAL A 162 5.64 -4.00 -0.05
CA VAL A 162 6.49 -4.92 0.72
C VAL A 162 7.95 -4.49 0.74
N TYR A 163 8.38 -3.73 -0.27
CA TYR A 163 9.77 -3.27 -0.34
C TYR A 163 10.05 -2.06 0.55
N TYR A 164 9.00 -1.42 1.10
CA TYR A 164 9.15 -0.12 1.75
C TYR A 164 8.65 -0.11 3.19
N VAL A 165 7.78 -1.04 3.58
CA VAL A 165 7.18 -1.03 4.91
C VAL A 165 7.39 -2.36 5.62
N VAL A 166 7.43 -2.29 6.97
CA VAL A 166 7.64 -3.46 7.83
C VAL A 166 6.56 -3.40 8.91
N PRO A 167 5.34 -3.83 8.61
CA PRO A 167 4.20 -3.72 9.54
C PRO A 167 4.30 -4.59 10.80
#